data_84825930e2413013747e3c281be3fe47
#
_entry.id   84825930e2413013747e3c281be3fe47
#
_cell.length_a   1.000
_cell.length_b   1.000
_cell.length_c   1.000
_cell.angle_alpha   90.00
_cell.angle_beta   90.00
_cell.angle_gamma   90.00
#
_symmetry.space_group_name_H-M   'P 1'
#
loop_
_entity.id
_entity.type
_entity.pdbx_description
1 polymer ?
#
loop_
_entity_poly.entity_id
_entity_poly.type
_entity_poly.pdbx_seq_one_letter_code
_entity_poly.pdbx_strand_id
1 'polypeptide(L)'
;SGKTMVYFEALKDIINKGFQGLILLPEIGLTGQFEKKFIEFFGFTPAVWHSGITKKKKEIIWSGIANGEIKVVIGARSSLFLPFKKLGLIIVDEEHDQSYKQDEGVTYNARDMAIARASFENIPINLITPGPLKINSQSPSFTQVLFKDDLKPQ
;
A
#
# COMPACT_ATOMS: atom_id res chain seq x y z
N SER A 1 0.00 -6.40 13.99
CA SER A 1 0.37 -5.31 14.89
C SER A 1 -0.68 -4.20 14.84
N GLY A 2 -0.60 -3.29 15.82
CA GLY A 2 -1.52 -2.17 15.87
C GLY A 2 -1.46 -1.25 14.66
N LYS A 3 -0.30 -1.18 14.03
CA LYS A 3 -0.10 -0.34 12.84
C LYS A 3 -0.97 -0.81 11.66
N THR A 4 -1.05 -2.12 11.47
CA THR A 4 -1.86 -2.69 10.40
C THR A 4 -3.34 -2.33 10.58
N MET A 5 -3.83 -2.43 11.80
CA MET A 5 -5.23 -2.10 12.08
C MET A 5 -5.54 -0.65 11.78
N VAL A 6 -4.60 0.25 12.07
CA VAL A 6 -4.79 1.68 11.81
C VAL A 6 -5.00 1.93 10.32
N TYR A 7 -4.13 1.40 9.47
CA TYR A 7 -4.30 1.66 8.05
C TYR A 7 -5.43 0.84 7.42
N PHE A 8 -5.79 -0.31 8.00
CA PHE A 8 -6.97 -1.03 7.55
C PHE A 8 -8.23 -0.19 7.79
N GLU A 9 -8.32 0.50 8.92
CA GLU A 9 -9.45 1.39 9.20
C GLU A 9 -9.51 2.55 8.19
N ALA A 10 -8.38 3.15 7.90
CA ALA A 10 -8.32 4.23 6.91
C ALA A 10 -8.73 3.73 5.53
N LEU A 11 -8.28 2.54 5.15
CA LEU A 11 -8.61 1.93 3.88
C LEU A 11 -10.11 1.60 3.79
N LYS A 12 -10.67 1.07 4.86
CA LYS A 12 -12.10 0.78 4.93
C LYS A 12 -12.92 2.05 4.70
N ASP A 13 -12.50 3.15 5.27
CA ASP A 13 -13.19 4.42 5.11
C ASP A 13 -13.25 4.87 3.65
N ILE A 14 -12.11 4.79 2.95
CA ILE A 14 -12.10 5.22 1.54
C ILE A 14 -12.84 4.25 0.63
N ILE A 15 -12.84 2.96 0.95
CA ILE A 15 -13.61 1.98 0.18
C ILE A 15 -15.10 2.27 0.33
N ASN A 16 -15.55 2.60 1.53
CA ASN A 16 -16.94 2.95 1.77
C ASN A 16 -17.36 4.21 1.01
N LYS A 17 -16.41 5.05 0.66
CA LYS A 17 -16.65 6.25 -0.14
C LYS A 17 -16.58 5.99 -1.64
N GLY A 18 -16.36 4.73 -2.03
CA GLY A 18 -16.32 4.33 -3.43
C GLY A 18 -14.96 4.37 -4.09
N PHE A 19 -13.89 4.52 -3.32
CA PHE A 19 -12.53 4.55 -3.85
C PHE A 19 -11.87 3.19 -3.76
N GLN A 20 -10.76 3.05 -4.47
CA GLN A 20 -9.89 1.88 -4.42
C GLN A 20 -8.66 2.19 -3.58
N GLY A 21 -8.03 1.14 -3.06
CA GLY A 21 -6.83 1.28 -2.27
C GLY A 21 -5.70 0.37 -2.72
N LEU A 22 -4.48 0.79 -2.48
CA LEU A 22 -3.28 0.01 -2.75
C LEU A 22 -2.47 -0.11 -1.48
N ILE A 23 -2.16 -1.36 -1.10
CA ILE A 23 -1.22 -1.64 -0.02
C ILE A 23 0.06 -2.15 -0.66
N LEU A 24 1.12 -1.38 -0.53
CA LEU A 24 2.43 -1.72 -1.07
C LEU A 24 3.24 -2.41 0.01
N LEU A 25 3.66 -3.64 -0.28
CA LEU A 25 4.48 -4.44 0.63
C LEU A 25 5.74 -4.88 -0.10
N PRO A 26 6.84 -5.08 0.62
CA PRO A 26 7.96 -5.81 0.02
C PRO A 26 7.49 -7.23 -0.31
N GLU A 27 8.10 -7.86 -1.32
CA GLU A 27 7.66 -9.20 -1.74
C GLU A 27 7.64 -10.20 -0.59
N ILE A 28 8.59 -10.08 0.32
CA ILE A 28 8.65 -10.94 1.51
C ILE A 28 7.43 -10.76 2.43
N GLY A 29 6.76 -9.62 2.33
CA GLY A 29 5.54 -9.35 3.10
C GLY A 29 4.26 -9.84 2.46
N LEU A 30 4.34 -10.28 1.20
CA LEU A 30 3.17 -10.79 0.48
C LEU A 30 2.91 -12.24 0.86
N THR A 31 2.47 -12.45 2.09
CA THR A 31 2.28 -13.79 2.67
C THR A 31 0.81 -14.13 2.77
N GLY A 32 0.54 -15.44 2.83
CA GLY A 32 -0.82 -15.91 3.10
C GLY A 32 -1.34 -15.46 4.46
N GLN A 33 -0.44 -15.26 5.41
CA GLN A 33 -0.82 -14.77 6.74
C GLN A 33 -1.34 -13.33 6.68
N PHE A 34 -0.68 -12.47 5.93
CA PHE A 34 -1.15 -11.10 5.75
C PHE A 34 -2.49 -11.07 5.01
N GLU A 35 -2.60 -11.86 3.95
CA GLU A 35 -3.85 -11.97 3.18
C GLU A 35 -5.00 -12.45 4.06
N LYS A 36 -4.75 -13.44 4.90
CA LYS A 36 -5.75 -13.94 5.83
C LYS A 36 -6.22 -12.85 6.80
N LYS A 37 -5.28 -12.08 7.34
CA LYS A 37 -5.59 -10.97 8.23
C LYS A 37 -6.46 -9.94 7.53
N PHE A 38 -6.15 -9.65 6.26
CA PHE A 38 -6.95 -8.74 5.45
C PHE A 38 -8.38 -9.25 5.29
N ILE A 39 -8.53 -10.52 4.93
CA ILE A 39 -9.85 -11.13 4.71
C ILE A 39 -10.67 -11.12 6.01
N GLU A 40 -10.03 -11.39 7.13
CA GLU A 40 -10.71 -11.36 8.43
C GLU A 40 -11.26 -9.97 8.75
N PHE A 41 -10.52 -8.93 8.38
CA PHE A 41 -10.94 -7.56 8.66
C PHE A 41 -12.00 -7.06 7.66
N PHE A 42 -11.77 -7.27 6.38
CA PHE A 42 -12.60 -6.68 5.33
C PHE A 42 -13.75 -7.56 4.87
N GLY A 43 -13.64 -8.86 5.02
CA GLY A 43 -14.67 -9.80 4.59
C GLY A 43 -14.66 -10.11 3.10
N PHE A 44 -13.64 -9.67 2.38
CA PHE A 44 -13.46 -10.02 0.97
C PHE A 44 -11.99 -10.23 0.68
N THR A 45 -11.70 -10.88 -0.46
CA THR A 45 -10.34 -11.22 -0.84
C THR A 45 -9.71 -10.06 -1.64
N PRO A 46 -8.51 -9.62 -1.27
CA PRO A 46 -7.81 -8.59 -2.06
C PRO A 46 -7.19 -9.22 -3.30
N ALA A 47 -6.90 -8.42 -4.31
CA ALA A 47 -6.05 -8.86 -5.41
C ALA A 47 -4.59 -8.78 -4.94
N VAL A 48 -3.80 -9.79 -5.29
CA VAL A 48 -2.38 -9.83 -4.95
C VAL A 48 -1.58 -9.70 -6.24
N TRP A 49 -0.70 -8.70 -6.30
CA TRP A 49 0.06 -8.38 -7.50
C TRP A 49 1.55 -8.44 -7.24
N HIS A 50 2.23 -9.32 -7.98
CA HIS A 50 3.69 -9.41 -7.94
C HIS A 50 4.18 -10.01 -9.27
N SER A 51 5.49 -10.07 -9.45
CA SER A 51 6.07 -10.53 -10.71
C SER A 51 5.82 -12.00 -11.01
N GLY A 52 5.53 -12.79 -9.99
CA GLY A 52 5.37 -14.25 -10.12
C GLY A 52 3.98 -14.73 -10.49
N ILE A 53 2.99 -13.86 -10.61
CA ILE A 53 1.65 -14.30 -11.01
C ILE A 53 1.57 -14.56 -12.50
N THR A 54 0.68 -15.47 -12.90
CA THR A 54 0.55 -15.85 -14.30
C THR A 54 0.05 -14.70 -15.17
N LYS A 55 0.34 -14.77 -16.47
CA LYS A 55 -0.12 -13.77 -17.42
C LYS A 55 -1.64 -13.65 -17.41
N LYS A 56 -2.33 -14.78 -17.40
CA LYS A 56 -3.79 -14.80 -17.37
C LYS A 56 -4.34 -14.11 -16.12
N LYS A 57 -3.73 -14.39 -14.98
CA LYS A 57 -4.14 -13.78 -13.73
C LYS A 57 -3.88 -12.27 -13.73
N LYS A 58 -2.75 -11.86 -14.32
CA LYS A 58 -2.45 -10.44 -14.49
C LYS A 58 -3.51 -9.73 -15.31
N GLU A 59 -3.95 -10.34 -16.40
CA GLU A 59 -4.99 -9.76 -17.26
C GLU A 59 -6.31 -9.59 -16.52
N ILE A 60 -6.70 -10.58 -15.74
CA ILE A 60 -7.93 -10.53 -14.95
C ILE A 60 -7.87 -9.42 -13.91
N ILE A 61 -6.76 -9.35 -13.18
CA ILE A 61 -6.57 -8.33 -12.15
C ILE A 61 -6.52 -6.94 -12.77
N TRP A 62 -5.77 -6.79 -13.85
CA TRP A 62 -5.65 -5.51 -14.56
C TRP A 62 -7.02 -4.98 -14.95
N SER A 63 -7.82 -5.84 -15.58
CA SER A 63 -9.17 -5.48 -16.01
C SER A 63 -10.07 -5.10 -14.83
N GLY A 64 -10.02 -5.87 -13.75
CA GLY A 64 -10.82 -5.61 -12.56
C GLY A 64 -10.43 -4.32 -11.86
N ILE A 65 -9.16 -3.94 -11.92
CA ILE A 65 -8.68 -2.68 -11.36
C ILE A 65 -9.14 -1.51 -12.25
N ALA A 66 -8.99 -1.67 -13.56
CA ALA A 66 -9.34 -0.61 -14.51
C ALA A 66 -10.84 -0.30 -14.52
N ASN A 67 -11.68 -1.31 -14.31
CA ASN A 67 -13.13 -1.10 -14.28
C ASN A 67 -13.68 -0.79 -12.88
N GLY A 68 -12.83 -0.84 -11.86
CA GLY A 68 -13.24 -0.50 -10.49
C GLY A 68 -13.85 -1.63 -9.69
N GLU A 69 -13.93 -2.84 -10.23
CA GLU A 69 -14.48 -3.99 -9.50
C GLU A 69 -13.56 -4.46 -8.37
N ILE A 70 -12.25 -4.39 -8.59
CA ILE A 70 -11.27 -4.73 -7.55
C ILE A 70 -11.06 -3.50 -6.67
N LYS A 71 -11.41 -3.63 -5.42
CA LYS A 71 -11.34 -2.49 -4.48
C LYS A 71 -9.99 -2.31 -3.83
N VAL A 72 -9.27 -3.40 -3.58
CA VAL A 72 -7.98 -3.33 -2.92
C VAL A 72 -6.99 -4.25 -3.62
N VAL A 73 -5.80 -3.72 -3.83
CA VAL A 73 -4.65 -4.47 -4.31
C VAL A 73 -3.60 -4.48 -3.21
N ILE A 74 -3.07 -5.67 -2.92
CA ILE A 74 -1.87 -5.84 -2.12
C ILE A 74 -0.77 -6.19 -3.11
N GLY A 75 0.26 -5.39 -3.19
CA GLY A 75 1.23 -5.63 -4.24
C GLY A 75 2.64 -5.20 -3.92
N ALA A 76 3.57 -5.72 -4.70
CA ALA A 76 4.94 -5.28 -4.73
C ALA A 76 5.05 -3.99 -5.56
N ARG A 77 6.26 -3.51 -5.73
CA ARG A 77 6.53 -2.23 -6.39
C ARG A 77 5.82 -2.05 -7.75
N SER A 78 5.75 -3.14 -8.53
CA SER A 78 5.12 -3.07 -9.86
C SER A 78 3.63 -2.71 -9.81
N SER A 79 2.98 -2.89 -8.67
CA SER A 79 1.58 -2.53 -8.51
C SER A 79 1.33 -1.02 -8.58
N LEU A 80 2.39 -0.23 -8.45
CA LEU A 80 2.28 1.24 -8.57
C LEU A 80 1.94 1.70 -9.98
N PHE A 81 2.03 0.82 -10.98
CA PHE A 81 1.71 1.14 -12.37
C PHE A 81 0.33 0.66 -12.78
N LEU A 82 -0.43 0.08 -11.87
CA LEU A 82 -1.75 -0.44 -12.21
C LEU A 82 -2.74 0.68 -12.50
N PRO A 83 -3.68 0.42 -13.44
CA PRO A 83 -4.58 1.47 -13.92
C PRO A 83 -5.83 1.61 -13.05
N PHE A 84 -5.68 2.04 -11.81
CA PHE A 84 -6.82 2.23 -10.92
C PHE A 84 -7.81 3.22 -11.51
N LYS A 85 -9.07 2.86 -11.48
CA LYS A 85 -10.13 3.74 -11.94
C LYS A 85 -10.34 4.90 -10.98
N LYS A 86 -10.28 4.61 -9.68
CA LYS A 86 -10.55 5.61 -8.65
C LYS A 86 -9.72 5.33 -7.41
N LEU A 87 -8.42 5.45 -7.54
CA LEU A 87 -7.51 5.24 -6.42
C LEU A 87 -7.69 6.35 -5.39
N GLY A 88 -7.86 5.98 -4.12
CA GLY A 88 -8.11 6.94 -3.05
C GLY A 88 -7.09 6.92 -1.93
N LEU A 89 -6.26 5.88 -1.85
CA LEU A 89 -5.28 5.77 -0.77
C LEU A 89 -4.17 4.83 -1.18
N ILE A 90 -2.93 5.21 -0.94
CA ILE A 90 -1.77 4.34 -1.07
C ILE A 90 -1.17 4.15 0.32
N ILE A 91 -0.95 2.89 0.68
CA ILE A 91 -0.29 2.53 1.94
C ILE A 91 1.02 1.86 1.59
N VAL A 92 2.12 2.37 2.13
CA VAL A 92 3.44 1.77 1.97
C VAL A 92 3.82 1.18 3.32
N ASP A 93 3.74 -0.15 3.43
CA ASP A 93 4.05 -0.85 4.67
C ASP A 93 5.43 -1.49 4.55
N GLU A 94 6.39 -0.88 5.20
CA GLU A 94 7.77 -1.35 5.22
C GLU A 94 8.10 -2.15 6.49
N GLU A 95 7.10 -2.42 7.33
CA GLU A 95 7.33 -3.06 8.61
C GLU A 95 7.88 -4.48 8.49
N HIS A 96 7.52 -5.18 7.42
CA HIS A 96 7.96 -6.55 7.20
C HIS A 96 9.33 -6.67 6.55
N ASP A 97 9.94 -5.56 6.22
CA ASP A 97 11.18 -5.52 5.47
C ASP A 97 12.37 -5.39 6.42
N GLN A 98 12.66 -6.46 7.15
CA GLN A 98 13.74 -6.45 8.13
C GLN A 98 15.10 -6.87 7.57
N SER A 99 15.10 -7.50 6.40
CA SER A 99 16.31 -8.03 5.81
C SER A 99 16.88 -7.17 4.70
N TYR A 100 16.27 -6.05 4.41
CA TYR A 100 16.60 -5.24 3.25
C TYR A 100 17.72 -4.24 3.48
N LYS A 101 18.46 -4.37 4.54
CA LYS A 101 19.61 -3.50 4.76
C LYS A 101 20.58 -3.51 3.57
N GLN A 102 20.52 -4.59 2.79
CA GLN A 102 21.32 -4.74 1.59
C GLN A 102 20.60 -4.23 0.34
N ASP A 103 19.28 -4.05 0.41
CA ASP A 103 18.45 -3.62 -0.71
C ASP A 103 17.74 -2.31 -0.40
N GLU A 104 18.36 -1.50 0.43
CA GLU A 104 17.81 -0.23 0.87
C GLU A 104 17.37 0.66 -0.29
N GLY A 105 18.12 0.62 -1.40
CA GLY A 105 17.80 1.40 -2.59
C GLY A 105 16.51 0.97 -3.27
N VAL A 106 16.16 -0.31 -3.22
CA VAL A 106 14.92 -0.82 -3.85
C VAL A 106 13.70 -0.36 -3.06
N THR A 107 13.75 -0.52 -1.73
CA THR A 107 12.67 -0.07 -0.85
C THR A 107 12.50 1.44 -0.92
N TYR A 108 13.61 2.15 -0.96
CA TYR A 108 13.60 3.60 -1.05
C TYR A 108 12.94 4.06 -2.35
N ASN A 109 13.27 3.41 -3.47
CA ASN A 109 12.65 3.73 -4.76
C ASN A 109 11.15 3.47 -4.75
N ALA A 110 10.71 2.39 -4.12
CA ALA A 110 9.30 2.08 -4.03
C ALA A 110 8.55 3.16 -3.25
N ARG A 111 9.13 3.63 -2.15
CA ARG A 111 8.56 4.71 -1.37
C ARG A 111 8.44 5.99 -2.20
N ASP A 112 9.53 6.36 -2.89
CA ASP A 112 9.55 7.56 -3.71
C ASP A 112 8.53 7.48 -4.85
N MET A 113 8.43 6.33 -5.49
CA MET A 113 7.46 6.11 -6.55
C MET A 113 6.03 6.18 -6.04
N ALA A 114 5.78 5.64 -4.84
CA ALA A 114 4.46 5.71 -4.23
C ALA A 114 4.07 7.15 -3.91
N ILE A 115 5.00 7.92 -3.38
CA ILE A 115 4.79 9.34 -3.09
C ILE A 115 4.50 10.10 -4.39
N ALA A 116 5.26 9.80 -5.45
CA ALA A 116 5.05 10.44 -6.75
C ALA A 116 3.65 10.11 -7.31
N ARG A 117 3.23 8.84 -7.22
CA ARG A 117 1.91 8.43 -7.68
C ARG A 117 0.81 9.12 -6.88
N ALA A 118 0.95 9.15 -5.56
CA ALA A 118 -0.03 9.80 -4.69
C ALA A 118 -0.15 11.29 -5.00
N SER A 119 0.97 11.95 -5.23
CA SER A 119 0.98 13.35 -5.61
C SER A 119 0.30 13.59 -6.95
N PHE A 120 0.61 12.76 -7.93
CA PHE A 120 0.00 12.85 -9.26
C PHE A 120 -1.52 12.65 -9.20
N GLU A 121 -1.96 11.67 -8.44
CA GLU A 121 -3.39 11.36 -8.27
C GLU A 121 -4.10 12.31 -7.31
N ASN A 122 -3.36 13.12 -6.58
CA ASN A 122 -3.90 14.03 -5.57
C ASN A 122 -4.63 13.29 -4.45
N ILE A 123 -4.00 12.26 -3.92
CA ILE A 123 -4.57 11.40 -2.88
C ILE A 123 -3.60 11.26 -1.70
N PRO A 124 -4.10 10.88 -0.51
CA PRO A 124 -3.24 10.65 0.65
C PRO A 124 -2.41 9.38 0.51
N ILE A 125 -1.30 9.37 1.24
CA ILE A 125 -0.42 8.21 1.35
C ILE A 125 -0.06 7.99 2.81
N ASN A 126 -0.12 6.73 3.25
CA ASN A 126 0.33 6.31 4.58
C ASN A 126 1.66 5.60 4.46
N LEU A 127 2.66 6.10 5.15
CA LEU A 127 3.97 5.47 5.20
C LEU A 127 4.15 4.82 6.57
N ILE A 128 4.27 3.50 6.59
CA ILE A 128 4.48 2.73 7.80
C ILE A 128 5.92 2.25 7.81
N THR A 129 6.69 2.71 8.79
CA THR A 129 8.10 2.39 8.91
C THR A 129 8.34 1.30 9.95
N PRO A 130 9.38 0.48 9.77
CA PRO A 130 9.71 -0.55 10.74
C PRO A 130 10.30 0.05 12.01
N GLY A 131 10.25 -0.73 13.08
CA GLY A 131 10.94 -0.42 14.31
C GLY A 131 10.01 -0.16 15.49
N PRO A 132 10.58 -0.15 16.69
CA PRO A 132 9.79 0.11 17.89
C PRO A 132 9.33 1.56 17.93
N LEU A 133 8.23 1.79 18.61
CA LEU A 133 7.75 3.12 18.89
C LEU A 133 8.82 3.90 19.63
N LYS A 134 9.38 4.90 19.00
CA LYS A 134 10.28 5.82 19.68
C LYS A 134 9.42 6.87 20.36
N ILE A 135 9.60 7.03 21.64
CA ILE A 135 8.92 8.07 22.41
C ILE A 135 9.62 9.40 22.12
N ASN A 136 9.80 9.69 20.88
CA ASN A 136 10.37 10.97 20.48
C ASN A 136 9.28 11.70 19.73
N SER A 137 8.86 12.81 20.28
CA SER A 137 7.77 13.60 19.73
C SER A 137 7.99 14.09 18.31
N GLN A 138 9.21 14.00 17.82
CA GLN A 138 9.55 14.50 16.49
C GLN A 138 9.37 13.47 15.38
N SER A 139 9.12 12.21 15.72
CA SER A 139 9.06 11.16 14.76
C SER A 139 8.09 10.09 15.21
N PRO A 140 6.82 10.21 14.84
CA PRO A 140 5.92 9.10 15.09
C PRO A 140 6.46 7.89 14.37
N SER A 141 6.85 6.91 15.13
CA SER A 141 7.60 5.78 14.67
C SER A 141 6.76 4.72 13.99
N PHE A 142 5.51 5.02 13.67
CA PHE A 142 4.63 3.98 13.18
C PHE A 142 3.87 4.37 11.92
N THR A 143 3.24 5.51 11.86
CA THR A 143 2.42 5.89 10.71
C THR A 143 2.56 7.38 10.43
N GLN A 144 2.81 7.70 9.18
CA GLN A 144 2.79 9.08 8.71
C GLN A 144 1.81 9.16 7.55
N VAL A 145 0.90 10.10 7.61
CA VAL A 145 -0.07 10.33 6.53
C VAL A 145 0.32 11.61 5.82
N LEU A 146 0.50 11.52 4.52
CA LEU A 146 0.87 12.65 3.68
C LEU A 146 -0.27 12.95 2.70
N PHE A 147 -0.58 14.22 2.54
CA PHE A 147 -1.54 14.69 1.57
C PHE A 147 -0.81 15.51 0.50
N LYS A 148 -1.54 15.85 -0.56
CA LYS A 148 -0.95 16.59 -1.67
C LYS A 148 -0.19 17.84 -1.21
N ASP A 149 -0.76 18.57 -0.26
CA ASP A 149 -0.13 19.80 0.20
C ASP A 149 1.19 19.56 0.92
N ASP A 150 1.32 18.38 1.53
CA ASP A 150 2.56 17.98 2.19
C ASP A 150 3.64 17.60 1.19
N LEU A 151 3.25 17.32 -0.04
CA LEU A 151 4.16 16.86 -1.09
C LEU A 151 4.63 17.99 -2.00
N LYS A 152 4.14 19.19 -1.79
CA LYS A 152 4.60 20.33 -2.58
C LYS A 152 6.02 20.72 -2.21
N PRO A 153 6.89 20.99 -3.18
CA PRO A 153 8.22 21.50 -2.87
C PRO A 153 8.07 22.86 -2.19
N GLN A 154 8.81 22.98 -1.13
CA GLN A 154 8.85 24.27 -0.40
C GLN A 154 9.83 25.22 -1.05
#